data_2ad94be233c7335c649115553b3c90f3
#
_entry.id   2ad94be233c7335c649115553b3c90f3
#
_cell.length_a   1.000
_cell.length_b   1.000
_cell.length_c   1.000
_cell.angle_alpha   90.00
_cell.angle_beta   90.00
_cell.angle_gamma   90.00
#
_symmetry.space_group_name_H-M   'P 1'
#
loop_
_entity.id
_entity.type
_entity.pdbx_description
1 polymer ?
#
loop_
_entity_poly.entity_id
_entity_poly.type
_entity_poly.pdbx_seq_one_letter_code
_entity_poly.pdbx_strand_id
1 'polypeptide(L)'
;VAVATTSGEILSIARENLKNQKDYNYPEALFFSTDDLWEQIIRLTRKALAEVPKTRILALTATSQREGIVLIGKNGESLIGLPNIDHRGREWEGMISDKSEVYQLTGRYPTSLFSALKIVGVKNRLPDLWGQFATFLSISDWVEYKLSGVLHYEHSQASETMLYDVEKHDWSDRLCEVFEIDPAVFPKLTL
;
A
#
# COMPACT_ATOMS: atom_id res chain seq x y z
N VAL A 1 15.96 -6.29 -2.44
CA VAL A 1 16.55 -6.24 -1.09
C VAL A 1 17.99 -5.79 -1.21
N ALA A 2 18.42 -4.85 -0.37
CA ALA A 2 19.80 -4.38 -0.27
C ALA A 2 20.29 -4.53 1.18
N VAL A 3 21.58 -4.81 1.34
CA VAL A 3 22.28 -4.76 2.62
C VAL A 3 23.29 -3.64 2.53
N ALA A 4 23.26 -2.72 3.49
CA ALA A 4 24.15 -1.57 3.53
C ALA A 4 24.74 -1.38 4.93
N THR A 5 25.87 -0.67 4.98
CA THR A 5 26.45 -0.20 6.25
C THR A 5 25.67 1.02 6.77
N THR A 6 25.91 1.40 8.03
CA THR A 6 25.35 2.64 8.61
C THR A 6 25.88 3.91 7.95
N SER A 7 26.98 3.83 7.20
CA SER A 7 27.53 4.92 6.38
C SER A 7 26.96 5.00 4.97
N GLY A 8 26.04 4.08 4.60
CA GLY A 8 25.38 4.07 3.30
C GLY A 8 26.10 3.27 2.20
N GLU A 9 27.20 2.59 2.51
CA GLU A 9 27.87 1.68 1.56
C GLU A 9 27.02 0.45 1.33
N ILE A 10 26.71 0.14 0.06
CA ILE A 10 25.94 -1.06 -0.31
C ILE A 10 26.88 -2.26 -0.39
N LEU A 11 26.61 -3.25 0.45
CA LEU A 11 27.39 -4.48 0.54
C LEU A 11 26.85 -5.59 -0.38
N SER A 12 25.53 -5.65 -0.57
CA SER A 12 24.90 -6.66 -1.42
C SER A 12 23.53 -6.17 -1.89
N ILE A 13 23.13 -6.61 -3.11
CA ILE A 13 21.80 -6.37 -3.68
C ILE A 13 21.28 -7.65 -4.32
N ALA A 14 20.05 -8.04 -3.96
CA ALA A 14 19.29 -9.05 -4.65
C ALA A 14 17.96 -8.46 -5.13
N ARG A 15 17.64 -8.65 -6.42
CA ARG A 15 16.44 -8.08 -7.02
C ARG A 15 15.78 -9.03 -8.01
N GLU A 16 14.46 -8.92 -8.09
CA GLU A 16 13.57 -9.56 -9.06
C GLU A 16 12.40 -8.62 -9.36
N ASN A 17 11.72 -8.83 -10.48
CA ASN A 17 10.54 -8.05 -10.83
C ASN A 17 9.32 -8.55 -10.05
N LEU A 18 8.49 -7.60 -9.59
CA LEU A 18 7.15 -7.90 -9.09
C LEU A 18 6.27 -8.36 -10.26
N LYS A 19 5.54 -9.45 -10.07
CA LYS A 19 4.60 -9.99 -11.06
C LYS A 19 3.20 -9.48 -10.77
N ASN A 20 2.70 -8.58 -11.61
CA ASN A 20 1.31 -8.17 -11.60
C ASN A 20 0.48 -9.10 -12.46
N GLN A 21 -0.73 -9.39 -12.01
CA GLN A 21 -1.74 -10.20 -12.70
C GLN A 21 -2.89 -9.28 -13.15
N LYS A 22 -3.51 -9.63 -14.27
CA LYS A 22 -4.72 -8.93 -14.76
C LYS A 22 -5.96 -9.59 -14.18
N ASP A 23 -6.90 -8.77 -13.76
CA ASP A 23 -8.26 -9.24 -13.51
C ASP A 23 -9.01 -9.25 -14.85
N TYR A 24 -9.26 -10.45 -15.38
CA TYR A 24 -9.92 -10.59 -16.69
C TYR A 24 -11.39 -10.19 -16.69
N ASN A 25 -12.01 -10.13 -15.52
CA ASN A 25 -13.40 -9.70 -15.37
C ASN A 25 -13.50 -8.16 -15.28
N TYR A 26 -12.37 -7.47 -15.19
CA TYR A 26 -12.35 -6.06 -14.92
C TYR A 26 -11.21 -5.37 -15.69
N PRO A 27 -11.53 -4.64 -16.77
CA PRO A 27 -10.53 -3.89 -17.54
C PRO A 27 -9.75 -2.93 -16.63
N GLU A 28 -8.44 -2.82 -16.85
CA GLU A 28 -7.55 -1.93 -16.11
C GLU A 28 -7.32 -2.31 -14.63
N ALA A 29 -7.93 -3.39 -14.12
CA ALA A 29 -7.63 -3.91 -12.80
C ALA A 29 -6.40 -4.82 -12.82
N LEU A 30 -5.48 -4.53 -11.92
CA LEU A 30 -4.27 -5.30 -11.71
C LEU A 30 -4.15 -5.67 -10.22
N PHE A 31 -3.56 -6.81 -9.96
CA PHE A 31 -3.25 -7.24 -8.60
C PHE A 31 -1.96 -8.03 -8.56
N PHE A 32 -1.43 -8.25 -7.38
CA PHE A 32 -0.36 -9.20 -7.13
C PHE A 32 -0.71 -10.11 -5.94
N SER A 33 -0.19 -11.33 -5.97
CA SER A 33 -0.29 -12.27 -4.86
C SER A 33 0.60 -11.78 -3.72
N THR A 34 0.02 -11.58 -2.56
CA THR A 34 0.75 -11.19 -1.35
C THR A 34 1.66 -12.31 -0.86
N ASP A 35 1.24 -13.56 -1.00
CA ASP A 35 2.05 -14.72 -0.62
C ASP A 35 3.27 -14.86 -1.52
N ASP A 36 3.09 -14.78 -2.86
CA ASP A 36 4.21 -14.82 -3.81
C ASP A 36 5.22 -13.71 -3.55
N LEU A 37 4.73 -12.48 -3.29
CA LEU A 37 5.59 -11.35 -2.96
C LEU A 37 6.34 -11.58 -1.65
N TRP A 38 5.68 -12.10 -0.63
CA TRP A 38 6.32 -12.40 0.65
C TRP A 38 7.41 -13.47 0.52
N GLU A 39 7.12 -14.55 -0.17
CA GLU A 39 8.10 -15.59 -0.47
C GLU A 39 9.29 -15.04 -1.29
N GLN A 40 9.03 -14.18 -2.26
CA GLN A 40 10.05 -13.48 -3.03
C GLN A 40 10.95 -12.62 -2.14
N ILE A 41 10.36 -11.83 -1.22
CA ILE A 41 11.11 -10.99 -0.27
C ILE A 41 12.00 -11.86 0.61
N ILE A 42 11.49 -12.93 1.19
CA ILE A 42 12.26 -13.84 2.04
C ILE A 42 13.43 -14.49 1.27
N ARG A 43 13.18 -14.96 0.06
CA ARG A 43 14.22 -15.56 -0.80
C ARG A 43 15.32 -14.56 -1.15
N LEU A 44 14.93 -13.32 -1.54
CA LEU A 44 15.88 -12.26 -1.87
C LEU A 44 16.66 -11.78 -0.65
N THR A 45 16.04 -11.74 0.52
CA THR A 45 16.71 -11.40 1.78
C THR A 45 17.79 -12.44 2.11
N ARG A 46 17.45 -13.72 2.04
CA ARG A 46 18.42 -14.80 2.26
C ARG A 46 19.59 -14.74 1.26
N LYS A 47 19.29 -14.45 -0.01
CA LYS A 47 20.31 -14.29 -1.04
C LYS A 47 21.24 -13.12 -0.75
N ALA A 48 20.69 -11.93 -0.42
CA ALA A 48 21.49 -10.75 -0.13
C ALA A 48 22.37 -10.95 1.13
N LEU A 49 21.84 -11.60 2.16
CA LEU A 49 22.59 -11.89 3.39
C LEU A 49 23.70 -12.94 3.22
N ALA A 50 23.57 -13.87 2.27
CA ALA A 50 24.59 -14.86 2.00
C ALA A 50 25.87 -14.26 1.38
N GLU A 51 25.77 -13.09 0.76
CA GLU A 51 26.88 -12.40 0.09
C GLU A 51 27.68 -11.47 1.02
N VAL A 52 27.23 -11.27 2.27
CA VAL A 52 27.91 -10.40 3.23
C VAL A 52 28.53 -11.21 4.37
N PRO A 53 29.64 -10.72 4.97
CA PRO A 53 30.20 -11.36 6.17
C PRO A 53 29.14 -11.51 7.26
N LYS A 54 29.31 -12.49 8.15
CA LYS A 54 28.45 -12.65 9.33
C LYS A 54 28.52 -11.39 10.18
N THR A 55 27.65 -10.44 9.89
CA THR A 55 27.54 -9.13 10.54
C THR A 55 26.24 -9.05 11.32
N ARG A 56 26.22 -8.17 12.29
CA ARG A 56 25.02 -7.89 13.07
C ARG A 56 24.13 -6.95 12.26
N ILE A 57 22.91 -7.38 11.93
CA ILE A 57 21.86 -6.50 11.40
C ILE A 57 21.37 -5.62 12.55
N LEU A 58 21.44 -4.30 12.38
CA LEU A 58 21.05 -3.32 13.39
C LEU A 58 19.60 -2.86 13.21
N ALA A 59 19.16 -2.70 11.96
CA ALA A 59 17.83 -2.24 11.63
C ALA A 59 17.40 -2.79 10.27
N LEU A 60 16.10 -2.75 10.03
CA LEU A 60 15.47 -3.03 8.75
C LEU A 60 14.44 -1.93 8.49
N THR A 61 14.32 -1.51 7.26
CA THR A 61 13.27 -0.63 6.79
C THR A 61 12.82 -1.05 5.40
N ALA A 62 11.64 -0.62 5.00
CA ALA A 62 11.09 -0.89 3.69
C ALA A 62 10.77 0.42 2.96
N THR A 63 10.85 0.37 1.64
CA THR A 63 10.34 1.41 0.75
C THR A 63 9.63 0.74 -0.41
N SER A 64 8.58 1.35 -0.93
CA SER A 64 7.76 0.75 -1.98
C SER A 64 7.36 1.78 -3.04
N GLN A 65 6.71 1.28 -4.08
CA GLN A 65 5.95 2.14 -5.00
C GLN A 65 4.86 2.88 -4.22
N ARG A 66 4.66 4.15 -4.51
CA ARG A 66 3.56 4.95 -3.97
C ARG A 66 2.23 4.45 -4.54
N GLU A 67 1.12 4.84 -3.93
CA GLU A 67 -0.27 4.55 -4.33
C GLU A 67 -0.63 3.03 -4.37
N GLY A 68 0.38 2.15 -4.23
CA GLY A 68 0.16 0.71 -4.10
C GLY A 68 -0.20 0.33 -2.67
N ILE A 69 -1.18 -0.56 -2.50
CA ILE A 69 -1.67 -0.99 -1.19
C ILE A 69 -1.87 -2.50 -1.11
N VAL A 70 -1.84 -3.01 0.11
CA VAL A 70 -2.28 -4.37 0.45
C VAL A 70 -3.51 -4.26 1.34
N LEU A 71 -4.58 -4.94 0.97
CA LEU A 71 -5.79 -5.04 1.80
C LEU A 71 -5.61 -6.13 2.86
N ILE A 72 -5.99 -5.81 4.09
CA ILE A 72 -5.87 -6.68 5.26
C ILE A 72 -7.25 -7.08 5.72
N GLY A 73 -7.41 -8.35 6.02
CA GLY A 73 -8.66 -8.93 6.50
C GLY A 73 -8.84 -8.82 8.01
N LYS A 74 -10.04 -9.17 8.46
CA LYS A 74 -10.46 -9.08 9.87
C LYS A 74 -9.64 -9.93 10.84
N ASN A 75 -8.97 -10.96 10.35
CA ASN A 75 -8.07 -11.81 11.14
C ASN A 75 -6.59 -11.45 10.95
N GLY A 76 -6.29 -10.31 10.30
CA GLY A 76 -4.93 -9.87 10.01
C GLY A 76 -4.27 -10.52 8.80
N GLU A 77 -5.02 -11.32 8.03
CA GLU A 77 -4.53 -11.93 6.79
C GLU A 77 -4.40 -10.91 5.67
N SER A 78 -3.45 -11.12 4.77
CA SER A 78 -3.30 -10.32 3.56
C SER A 78 -4.25 -10.83 2.49
N LEU A 79 -5.22 -10.01 2.07
CA LEU A 79 -6.27 -10.42 1.13
C LEU A 79 -5.82 -10.30 -0.33
N ILE A 80 -5.30 -9.14 -0.72
CA ILE A 80 -4.87 -8.84 -2.09
C ILE A 80 -3.92 -7.66 -2.09
N GLY A 81 -2.94 -7.68 -3.00
CA GLY A 81 -2.08 -6.53 -3.27
C GLY A 81 -2.51 -5.79 -4.54
N LEU A 82 -2.64 -4.49 -4.45
CA LEU A 82 -3.04 -3.60 -5.55
C LEU A 82 -1.86 -2.70 -5.91
N PRO A 83 -1.24 -2.88 -7.10
CA PRO A 83 -0.10 -2.06 -7.49
C PRO A 83 -0.50 -0.62 -7.80
N ASN A 84 0.47 0.27 -7.89
CA ASN A 84 0.22 1.67 -8.26
C ASN A 84 -0.48 1.83 -9.61
N ILE A 85 -0.18 0.97 -10.57
CA ILE A 85 -0.78 0.96 -11.93
C ILE A 85 -2.14 0.26 -12.01
N ASP A 86 -2.75 -0.09 -10.89
CA ASP A 86 -4.12 -0.60 -10.83
C ASP A 86 -5.11 0.56 -10.90
N HIS A 87 -6.01 0.53 -11.87
CA HIS A 87 -7.00 1.57 -12.13
C HIS A 87 -8.44 1.09 -11.94
N ARG A 88 -8.66 0.07 -11.07
CA ARG A 88 -9.99 -0.52 -10.83
C ARG A 88 -11.07 0.46 -10.36
N GLY A 89 -10.68 1.63 -9.84
CA GLY A 89 -11.60 2.67 -9.39
C GLY A 89 -11.95 3.73 -10.44
N ARG A 90 -11.48 3.62 -11.69
CA ARG A 90 -11.62 4.68 -12.71
C ARG A 90 -13.07 5.06 -12.99
N GLU A 91 -13.99 4.11 -13.02
CA GLU A 91 -15.40 4.39 -13.28
C GLU A 91 -16.08 5.22 -12.17
N TRP A 92 -15.47 5.27 -10.97
CA TRP A 92 -15.96 6.09 -9.85
C TRP A 92 -15.27 7.45 -9.72
N GLU A 93 -14.39 7.85 -10.64
CA GLU A 93 -13.80 9.20 -10.61
C GLU A 93 -14.88 10.31 -10.67
N GLY A 94 -16.06 10.01 -11.24
CA GLY A 94 -17.21 10.90 -11.29
C GLY A 94 -17.90 11.16 -9.94
N MET A 95 -17.62 10.34 -8.91
CA MET A 95 -18.16 10.58 -7.55
C MET A 95 -17.53 11.82 -6.88
N ILE A 96 -16.38 12.25 -7.35
CA ILE A 96 -15.66 13.41 -6.82
C ILE A 96 -16.28 14.68 -7.42
N SER A 97 -17.27 15.22 -6.74
CA SER A 97 -18.01 16.42 -7.19
C SER A 97 -17.16 17.68 -7.16
N ASP A 98 -16.30 17.84 -6.16
CA ASP A 98 -15.36 18.95 -6.03
C ASP A 98 -13.90 18.48 -6.00
N LYS A 99 -13.30 18.43 -7.18
CA LYS A 99 -11.88 18.07 -7.33
C LYS A 99 -10.93 19.11 -6.76
N SER A 100 -11.36 20.37 -6.65
CA SER A 100 -10.57 21.45 -6.06
C SER A 100 -10.46 21.29 -4.54
N GLU A 101 -11.55 20.91 -3.88
CA GLU A 101 -11.56 20.61 -2.45
C GLU A 101 -10.59 19.44 -2.15
N VAL A 102 -10.70 18.33 -2.91
CA VAL A 102 -9.80 17.20 -2.74
C VAL A 102 -8.34 17.59 -2.94
N TYR A 103 -8.05 18.41 -3.95
CA TYR A 103 -6.70 18.92 -4.18
C TYR A 103 -6.19 19.78 -3.01
N GLN A 104 -7.02 20.64 -2.44
CA GLN A 104 -6.63 21.47 -1.30
C GLN A 104 -6.28 20.64 -0.07
N LEU A 105 -7.06 19.58 0.20
CA LEU A 105 -6.82 18.70 1.34
C LEU A 105 -5.60 17.79 1.16
N THR A 106 -5.36 17.30 -0.06
CA THR A 106 -4.38 16.25 -0.31
C THR A 106 -3.09 16.73 -1.00
N GLY A 107 -3.11 17.91 -1.61
CA GLY A 107 -2.06 18.36 -2.52
C GLY A 107 -1.98 17.56 -3.83
N ARG A 108 -2.98 16.70 -4.12
CA ARG A 108 -3.00 15.79 -5.28
C ARG A 108 -4.25 16.01 -6.13
N TYR A 109 -4.10 16.01 -7.44
CA TYR A 109 -5.25 16.03 -8.34
C TYR A 109 -5.88 14.63 -8.39
N PRO A 110 -7.19 14.50 -8.09
CA PRO A 110 -7.83 13.20 -7.92
C PRO A 110 -7.93 12.41 -9.22
N THR A 111 -7.39 11.18 -9.19
CA THR A 111 -7.46 10.18 -10.26
C THR A 111 -7.53 8.76 -9.68
N SER A 112 -7.88 7.79 -10.51
CA SER A 112 -7.91 6.36 -10.13
C SER A 112 -6.55 5.75 -9.79
N LEU A 113 -5.47 6.49 -9.97
CA LEU A 113 -4.13 6.08 -9.54
C LEU A 113 -4.05 5.87 -8.03
N PHE A 114 -4.74 6.70 -7.25
CA PHE A 114 -4.64 6.76 -5.80
C PHE A 114 -5.45 5.68 -5.08
N SER A 115 -5.02 5.33 -3.87
CA SER A 115 -5.55 4.21 -3.10
C SER A 115 -7.03 4.32 -2.77
N ALA A 116 -7.57 5.53 -2.53
CA ALA A 116 -8.98 5.74 -2.25
C ALA A 116 -9.88 5.11 -3.33
N LEU A 117 -9.63 5.42 -4.61
CA LEU A 117 -10.42 4.88 -5.71
C LEU A 117 -10.18 3.38 -5.95
N LYS A 118 -9.00 2.84 -5.61
CA LYS A 118 -8.78 1.39 -5.61
C LYS A 118 -9.67 0.69 -4.58
N ILE A 119 -9.78 1.26 -3.37
CA ILE A 119 -10.66 0.76 -2.30
C ILE A 119 -12.11 0.84 -2.72
N VAL A 120 -12.55 1.96 -3.32
CA VAL A 120 -13.90 2.11 -3.89
C VAL A 120 -14.18 1.05 -4.95
N GLY A 121 -13.22 0.77 -5.84
CA GLY A 121 -13.34 -0.27 -6.85
C GLY A 121 -13.50 -1.67 -6.23
N VAL A 122 -12.77 -1.99 -5.18
CA VAL A 122 -12.92 -3.26 -4.43
C VAL A 122 -14.29 -3.33 -3.77
N LYS A 123 -14.71 -2.27 -3.07
CA LYS A 123 -16.02 -2.18 -2.40
C LYS A 123 -17.17 -2.52 -3.34
N ASN A 124 -17.14 -1.99 -4.57
CA ASN A 124 -18.24 -2.13 -5.51
C ASN A 124 -18.17 -3.37 -6.39
N ARG A 125 -16.97 -3.90 -6.66
CA ARG A 125 -16.78 -5.00 -7.64
C ARG A 125 -16.43 -6.34 -7.01
N LEU A 126 -15.95 -6.37 -5.79
CA LEU A 126 -15.48 -7.57 -5.11
C LEU A 126 -16.16 -7.73 -3.73
N PRO A 127 -17.50 -7.94 -3.69
CA PRO A 127 -18.25 -7.95 -2.43
C PRO A 127 -17.78 -9.02 -1.45
N ASP A 128 -17.36 -10.19 -1.93
CA ASP A 128 -16.86 -11.27 -1.07
C ASP A 128 -15.54 -10.89 -0.39
N LEU A 129 -14.67 -10.19 -1.10
CA LEU A 129 -13.42 -9.66 -0.56
C LEU A 129 -13.70 -8.48 0.38
N TRP A 130 -14.61 -7.58 -0.02
CA TRP A 130 -15.03 -6.46 0.81
C TRP A 130 -15.63 -6.93 2.14
N GLY A 131 -16.39 -8.00 2.16
CA GLY A 131 -16.94 -8.61 3.38
C GLY A 131 -15.88 -9.06 4.39
N GLN A 132 -14.65 -9.34 3.93
CA GLN A 132 -13.50 -9.73 4.75
C GLN A 132 -12.60 -8.55 5.12
N PHE A 133 -12.67 -7.45 4.38
CA PHE A 133 -11.81 -6.28 4.52
C PHE A 133 -11.93 -5.63 5.91
N ALA A 134 -10.82 -5.29 6.50
CA ALA A 134 -10.73 -4.58 7.78
C ALA A 134 -9.91 -3.28 7.67
N THR A 135 -8.74 -3.34 7.03
CA THR A 135 -7.83 -2.20 6.89
C THR A 135 -6.92 -2.37 5.67
N PHE A 136 -6.08 -1.40 5.40
CA PHE A 136 -5.11 -1.44 4.31
C PHE A 136 -3.77 -0.88 4.75
N LEU A 137 -2.72 -1.29 4.07
CA LEU A 137 -1.36 -0.81 4.31
C LEU A 137 -0.71 -0.43 2.97
N SER A 138 0.23 0.51 2.98
CA SER A 138 1.16 0.63 1.86
C SER A 138 1.95 -0.67 1.72
N ILE A 139 2.58 -0.89 0.57
CA ILE A 139 3.38 -2.11 0.38
C ILE A 139 4.58 -2.13 1.34
N SER A 140 5.19 -0.97 1.64
CA SER A 140 6.28 -0.88 2.63
C SER A 140 5.80 -1.17 4.04
N ASP A 141 4.70 -0.53 4.48
CA ASP A 141 4.12 -0.77 5.80
C ASP A 141 3.65 -2.23 5.95
N TRP A 142 3.15 -2.83 4.86
CA TRP A 142 2.79 -4.24 4.86
C TRP A 142 4.01 -5.16 5.07
N VAL A 143 5.17 -4.84 4.46
CA VAL A 143 6.41 -5.61 4.72
C VAL A 143 6.80 -5.48 6.18
N GLU A 144 6.72 -4.30 6.75
CA GLU A 144 7.02 -4.07 8.17
C GLU A 144 6.01 -4.76 9.09
N TYR A 145 4.72 -4.76 8.73
CA TYR A 145 3.68 -5.54 9.42
C TYR A 145 3.99 -7.05 9.40
N LYS A 146 4.37 -7.61 8.25
CA LYS A 146 4.76 -9.03 8.12
C LYS A 146 5.96 -9.41 8.99
N LEU A 147 6.81 -8.46 9.31
CA LEU A 147 8.01 -8.69 10.14
C LEU A 147 7.75 -8.45 11.63
N SER A 148 6.92 -7.48 11.97
CA SER A 148 6.72 -7.02 13.35
C SER A 148 5.40 -7.47 13.98
N GLY A 149 4.38 -7.75 13.16
CA GLY A 149 3.00 -7.96 13.60
C GLY A 149 2.27 -6.67 14.00
N VAL A 150 2.88 -5.49 13.80
CA VAL A 150 2.30 -4.19 14.18
C VAL A 150 1.66 -3.51 12.96
N LEU A 151 0.37 -3.21 13.06
CA LEU A 151 -0.37 -2.44 12.05
C LEU A 151 -0.12 -0.94 12.27
N HIS A 152 0.50 -0.31 11.29
CA HIS A 152 0.70 1.14 11.24
C HIS A 152 0.75 1.61 9.79
N TYR A 153 0.68 2.91 9.58
CA TYR A 153 0.82 3.54 8.27
C TYR A 153 1.76 4.74 8.39
N GLU A 154 2.75 4.82 7.54
CA GLU A 154 3.71 5.91 7.54
C GLU A 154 3.13 7.15 6.84
N HIS A 155 3.37 8.36 7.41
CA HIS A 155 2.76 9.62 6.96
C HIS A 155 3.03 9.96 5.48
N SER A 156 4.23 9.72 4.96
CA SER A 156 4.52 10.02 3.55
C SER A 156 3.77 9.07 2.60
N GLN A 157 3.58 7.82 3.00
CA GLN A 157 2.76 6.86 2.27
C GLN A 157 1.26 7.20 2.40
N ALA A 158 0.81 7.67 3.57
CA ALA A 158 -0.57 8.10 3.79
C ALA A 158 -0.96 9.27 2.88
N SER A 159 -0.04 10.22 2.66
CA SER A 159 -0.25 11.36 1.76
C SER A 159 -0.51 10.97 0.29
N GLU A 160 -0.16 9.74 -0.09
CA GLU A 160 -0.38 9.20 -1.43
C GLU A 160 -1.67 8.35 -1.55
N THR A 161 -2.52 8.37 -0.51
CA THR A 161 -3.77 7.58 -0.51
C THR A 161 -4.96 8.33 -1.06
N MET A 162 -4.94 9.65 -1.04
CA MET A 162 -6.10 10.55 -1.24
C MET A 162 -7.13 10.47 -0.11
N LEU A 163 -6.70 10.03 1.08
CA LEU A 163 -7.52 9.94 2.29
C LEU A 163 -6.89 10.70 3.47
N TYR A 164 -5.77 11.37 3.22
CA TYR A 164 -4.93 12.05 4.21
C TYR A 164 -4.98 13.57 3.98
N ASP A 165 -5.20 14.32 5.06
CA ASP A 165 -5.14 15.78 5.09
C ASP A 165 -3.70 16.22 5.34
N VAL A 166 -3.06 16.80 4.33
CA VAL A 166 -1.63 17.15 4.39
C VAL A 166 -1.34 18.34 5.31
N GLU A 167 -2.34 19.15 5.62
CA GLU A 167 -2.20 20.28 6.55
C GLU A 167 -2.33 19.81 8.01
N LYS A 168 -3.29 18.93 8.27
CA LYS A 168 -3.52 18.36 9.61
C LYS A 168 -2.54 17.25 9.98
N HIS A 169 -1.85 16.68 9.00
CA HIS A 169 -1.00 15.50 9.16
C HIS A 169 -1.76 14.29 9.74
N ASP A 170 -3.00 14.09 9.27
CA ASP A 170 -3.87 13.01 9.76
C ASP A 170 -4.83 12.51 8.67
N TRP A 171 -5.50 11.38 8.93
CA TRP A 171 -6.60 10.92 8.11
C TRP A 171 -7.74 11.95 8.08
N SER A 172 -8.45 12.06 6.96
CA SER A 172 -9.46 13.09 6.76
C SER A 172 -10.86 12.51 6.72
N ASP A 173 -11.68 12.82 7.73
CA ASP A 173 -13.11 12.49 7.73
C ASP A 173 -13.81 13.03 6.49
N ARG A 174 -13.43 14.23 6.04
CA ARG A 174 -14.01 14.84 4.85
C ARG A 174 -13.72 14.03 3.58
N LEU A 175 -12.52 13.51 3.43
CA LEU A 175 -12.18 12.64 2.30
C LEU A 175 -12.87 11.27 2.42
N CYS A 176 -13.10 10.78 3.64
CA CYS A 176 -13.92 9.59 3.87
C CYS A 176 -15.35 9.77 3.33
N GLU A 177 -15.97 10.94 3.58
CA GLU A 177 -17.28 11.27 3.03
C GLU A 177 -17.26 11.28 1.49
N VAL A 178 -16.25 11.93 0.89
CA VAL A 178 -16.11 12.03 -0.58
C VAL A 178 -16.01 10.65 -1.22
N PHE A 179 -15.24 9.73 -0.63
CA PHE A 179 -15.01 8.39 -1.18
C PHE A 179 -15.92 7.32 -0.57
N GLU A 180 -16.84 7.69 0.32
CA GLU A 180 -17.75 6.79 1.02
C GLU A 180 -17.00 5.61 1.69
N ILE A 181 -15.88 5.91 2.33
CA ILE A 181 -15.03 4.97 3.07
C ILE A 181 -15.24 5.22 4.57
N ASP A 182 -15.49 4.16 5.33
CA ASP A 182 -15.62 4.23 6.79
C ASP A 182 -14.27 4.58 7.43
N PRO A 183 -14.14 5.63 8.25
CA PRO A 183 -12.92 5.96 8.99
C PRO A 183 -12.36 4.83 9.85
N ALA A 184 -13.20 3.89 10.28
CA ALA A 184 -12.79 2.73 11.08
C ALA A 184 -11.78 1.82 10.37
N VAL A 185 -11.61 1.94 9.03
CA VAL A 185 -10.62 1.14 8.28
C VAL A 185 -9.20 1.68 8.37
N PHE A 186 -8.99 2.87 8.94
CA PHE A 186 -7.66 3.49 8.95
C PHE A 186 -6.75 2.89 10.02
N PRO A 187 -5.53 2.48 9.64
CA PRO A 187 -4.51 2.13 10.60
C PRO A 187 -3.99 3.38 11.32
N LYS A 188 -3.37 3.16 12.48
CA LYS A 188 -2.70 4.24 13.21
C LYS A 188 -1.54 4.80 12.39
N LEU A 189 -1.45 6.13 12.30
CA LEU A 189 -0.30 6.80 11.69
C LEU A 189 0.93 6.74 12.59
N THR A 190 2.10 6.64 11.97
CA THR A 190 3.40 6.66 12.66
C THR A 190 4.48 7.30 11.77
N LEU A 191 5.51 7.82 12.42
CA LEU A 191 6.72 8.33 11.77
C LEU A 191 7.64 7.18 11.38
#